data_8068bd34bfcfe796c10f7aca699b5151
#
_entry.id   8068bd34bfcfe796c10f7aca699b5151
#
_cell.length_a   1.000
_cell.length_b   1.000
_cell.length_c   1.000
_cell.angle_alpha   90.00
_cell.angle_beta   90.00
_cell.angle_gamma   90.00
#
_symmetry.space_group_name_H-M   'P 1'
#
loop_
_entity.id
_entity.type
_entity.pdbx_description
1 polymer ?
#
loop_
_entity_poly.entity_id
_entity_poly.type
_entity_poly.pdbx_seq_one_letter_code
_entity_poly.pdbx_strand_id
1 'polypeptide(L)'
;MKLYHDEDADLGLLDGKLIAVIGYGNQGRAQALNLRDSGLDVIVGNREDDFAAEARDDGFQVLPINEAASRAGIVILLIPDEVMHDVFRRQIAAHIGAGDVLVFASGYNVAFGFIQPPPSVDVVLLAPRMIGAGVRELYVSGSGFPSFIAVEQDHSGRAKEIVLTLAKGIGSTRAGVVQVTFAQEAELDLFTEQCFGPAFGHVLTTAVNLLIDEGYPPEAVLLELYMSGELSYTLGKIAEMGLVDQAVLHSRTSQYGSMSRGMRFMLPELRSKMEEGLDEIRSGKFAQEWAAEQEAGCPTLADLREAARSLPLRQTEQQLRRALRGFRVDQRSYFARNAGSSIGDLAGHLLASPSKEQSLPGRIWDRLRGKGAGDDSVIPLAAAEIEEVLRRFLDLAELDPVLQQFGREREMCTHYVLHEPELEFSMRFGDGELVADLGPPPSPAEVRLETKAEVLDGMFTGRINAMRAAMTGKLSFGGEAKLAITIQKIQDDLCRLYQEARQEMVSRRS
;
A
#
# COMPACT_ATOMS: atom_id res chain seq x y z
N MET A 1 -18.18 10.22 23.25
CA MET A 1 -17.44 9.01 22.81
C MET A 1 -17.18 8.21 24.07
N LYS A 2 -17.49 6.90 24.08
CA LYS A 2 -17.18 6.02 25.21
C LYS A 2 -15.89 5.26 24.89
N LEU A 3 -14.89 5.39 25.77
CA LEU A 3 -13.72 4.54 25.81
C LEU A 3 -13.96 3.46 26.86
N TYR A 4 -13.60 2.22 26.53
CA TYR A 4 -13.69 1.09 27.46
C TYR A 4 -12.30 0.80 28.00
N HIS A 5 -12.24 0.55 29.32
CA HIS A 5 -11.02 0.27 30.06
C HIS A 5 -11.11 -1.05 30.82
N ASP A 6 -10.12 -1.34 31.66
CA ASP A 6 -10.02 -2.61 32.40
C ASP A 6 -11.24 -2.89 33.29
N GLU A 7 -11.89 -1.87 33.83
CA GLU A 7 -13.10 -1.96 34.66
C GLU A 7 -14.36 -2.34 33.85
N ASP A 8 -14.36 -2.18 32.54
CA ASP A 8 -15.48 -2.54 31.66
C ASP A 8 -15.44 -4.02 31.22
N ALA A 9 -14.42 -4.79 31.61
CA ALA A 9 -14.22 -6.17 31.17
C ALA A 9 -13.82 -7.10 32.30
N ASP A 10 -14.33 -8.35 32.28
CA ASP A 10 -14.05 -9.38 33.25
C ASP A 10 -13.48 -10.64 32.60
N LEU A 11 -12.22 -10.99 32.89
CA LEU A 11 -11.56 -12.18 32.35
C LEU A 11 -12.28 -13.48 32.74
N GLY A 12 -12.93 -13.54 33.92
CA GLY A 12 -13.68 -14.69 34.36
C GLY A 12 -14.83 -15.11 33.45
N LEU A 13 -15.27 -14.22 32.55
CA LEU A 13 -16.26 -14.54 31.52
C LEU A 13 -15.80 -15.64 30.55
N LEU A 14 -14.49 -15.78 30.37
CA LEU A 14 -13.89 -16.75 29.46
C LEU A 14 -13.27 -17.96 30.20
N ASP A 15 -13.47 -18.10 31.51
CA ASP A 15 -12.98 -19.26 32.27
C ASP A 15 -13.47 -20.57 31.65
N GLY A 16 -12.53 -21.48 31.38
CA GLY A 16 -12.81 -22.77 30.76
C GLY A 16 -13.21 -22.75 29.28
N LYS A 17 -13.16 -21.60 28.63
CA LYS A 17 -13.35 -21.50 27.19
C LYS A 17 -12.00 -21.60 26.43
N LEU A 18 -11.94 -22.55 25.52
CA LEU A 18 -10.76 -22.71 24.65
C LEU A 18 -10.82 -21.71 23.53
N ILE A 19 -9.70 -21.02 23.30
CA ILE A 19 -9.51 -20.03 22.24
C ILE A 19 -8.56 -20.62 21.18
N ALA A 20 -8.99 -20.67 19.94
CA ALA A 20 -8.11 -20.99 18.81
C ALA A 20 -7.65 -19.71 18.11
N VAL A 21 -6.35 -19.48 18.08
CA VAL A 21 -5.73 -18.43 17.27
C VAL A 21 -5.34 -19.06 15.93
N ILE A 22 -6.02 -18.64 14.86
CA ILE A 22 -5.75 -19.13 13.50
C ILE A 22 -4.74 -18.20 12.82
N GLY A 23 -3.55 -18.75 12.57
CA GLY A 23 -2.38 -18.01 12.09
C GLY A 23 -1.45 -17.55 13.22
N TYR A 24 -0.14 -17.74 13.04
CA TYR A 24 0.88 -17.39 14.03
C TYR A 24 1.91 -16.40 13.48
N GLY A 25 1.45 -15.50 12.60
CA GLY A 25 2.23 -14.37 12.12
C GLY A 25 2.39 -13.27 13.17
N ASN A 26 2.68 -12.04 12.74
CA ASN A 26 2.96 -10.90 13.65
C ASN A 26 1.88 -10.64 14.69
N GLN A 27 0.61 -10.57 14.27
CA GLN A 27 -0.51 -10.37 15.18
C GLN A 27 -0.83 -11.65 15.95
N GLY A 28 -0.84 -12.79 15.25
CA GLY A 28 -1.20 -14.09 15.85
C GLY A 28 -0.31 -14.44 17.03
N ARG A 29 1.01 -14.34 16.85
CA ARG A 29 1.97 -14.58 17.93
C ARG A 29 1.78 -13.65 19.11
N ALA A 30 1.70 -12.34 18.84
CA ALA A 30 1.58 -11.35 19.91
C ALA A 30 0.29 -11.52 20.72
N GLN A 31 -0.84 -11.70 20.04
CA GLN A 31 -2.13 -11.86 20.70
C GLN A 31 -2.24 -13.20 21.44
N ALA A 32 -1.78 -14.31 20.83
CA ALA A 32 -1.79 -15.61 21.49
C ALA A 32 -0.96 -15.60 22.79
N LEU A 33 0.25 -15.04 22.76
CA LEU A 33 1.09 -14.88 23.94
C LEU A 33 0.43 -14.03 25.01
N ASN A 34 -0.20 -12.91 24.65
CA ASN A 34 -0.86 -12.02 25.59
C ASN A 34 -2.08 -12.68 26.25
N LEU A 35 -2.92 -13.37 25.46
CA LEU A 35 -4.07 -14.12 25.97
C LEU A 35 -3.64 -15.20 26.97
N ARG A 36 -2.61 -16.01 26.62
CA ARG A 36 -2.06 -17.03 27.53
C ARG A 36 -1.49 -16.41 28.80
N ASP A 37 -0.72 -15.35 28.70
CA ASP A 37 -0.11 -14.68 29.85
C ASP A 37 -1.17 -13.97 30.72
N SER A 38 -2.38 -13.75 30.19
CA SER A 38 -3.56 -13.30 30.92
C SER A 38 -4.36 -14.45 31.57
N GLY A 39 -3.88 -15.70 31.47
CA GLY A 39 -4.47 -16.87 32.10
C GLY A 39 -5.55 -17.55 31.27
N LEU A 40 -5.70 -17.26 30.00
CA LEU A 40 -6.70 -17.87 29.12
C LEU A 40 -6.14 -19.12 28.42
N ASP A 41 -7.00 -20.08 28.13
CA ASP A 41 -6.66 -21.32 27.44
C ASP A 41 -6.57 -21.09 25.95
N VAL A 42 -5.36 -21.21 25.35
CA VAL A 42 -5.09 -20.88 23.93
C VAL A 42 -4.42 -22.05 23.22
N ILE A 43 -4.97 -22.40 22.07
CA ILE A 43 -4.33 -23.25 21.06
C ILE A 43 -4.09 -22.48 19.78
N VAL A 44 -3.16 -22.96 18.95
CA VAL A 44 -2.84 -22.35 17.67
C VAL A 44 -3.27 -23.25 16.52
N GLY A 45 -4.06 -22.74 15.59
CA GLY A 45 -4.37 -23.38 14.33
C GLY A 45 -3.48 -22.81 13.21
N ASN A 46 -2.57 -23.61 12.68
CA ASN A 46 -1.67 -23.14 11.63
C ASN A 46 -1.37 -24.27 10.62
N ARG A 47 -0.95 -23.91 9.41
CA ARG A 47 -0.34 -24.86 8.49
C ARG A 47 1.06 -25.23 8.97
N GLU A 48 1.63 -26.34 8.48
CA GLU A 48 3.00 -26.70 8.80
C GLU A 48 3.98 -25.80 8.04
N ASP A 49 4.57 -24.85 8.79
CA ASP A 49 5.58 -23.91 8.32
C ASP A 49 6.44 -23.41 9.51
N ASP A 50 7.34 -22.48 9.25
CA ASP A 50 8.21 -21.90 10.28
C ASP A 50 7.43 -21.25 11.43
N PHE A 51 6.26 -20.69 11.16
CA PHE A 51 5.39 -20.10 12.18
C PHE A 51 4.76 -21.16 13.10
N ALA A 52 4.44 -22.36 12.56
CA ALA A 52 3.99 -23.47 13.37
C ALA A 52 5.11 -23.97 14.29
N ALA A 53 6.35 -24.03 13.79
CA ALA A 53 7.52 -24.39 14.61
C ALA A 53 7.73 -23.35 15.72
N GLU A 54 7.66 -22.07 15.42
CA GLU A 54 7.77 -20.98 16.40
C GLU A 54 6.69 -21.05 17.48
N ALA A 55 5.44 -21.35 17.10
CA ALA A 55 4.34 -21.50 18.07
C ALA A 55 4.59 -22.67 19.03
N ARG A 56 5.17 -23.78 18.55
CA ARG A 56 5.56 -24.90 19.41
C ARG A 56 6.71 -24.54 20.35
N ASP A 57 7.71 -23.80 19.84
CA ASP A 57 8.82 -23.30 20.65
C ASP A 57 8.34 -22.32 21.74
N ASP A 58 7.32 -21.51 21.44
CA ASP A 58 6.65 -20.64 22.43
C ASP A 58 5.73 -21.42 23.40
N GLY A 59 5.61 -22.76 23.23
CA GLY A 59 4.91 -23.66 24.15
C GLY A 59 3.42 -23.85 23.87
N PHE A 60 2.93 -23.49 22.69
CA PHE A 60 1.52 -23.71 22.32
C PHE A 60 1.30 -25.12 21.74
N GLN A 61 0.09 -25.66 21.98
CA GLN A 61 -0.42 -26.75 21.19
C GLN A 61 -0.78 -26.24 19.80
N VAL A 62 -0.08 -26.74 18.77
CA VAL A 62 -0.32 -26.39 17.37
C VAL A 62 -1.04 -27.52 16.67
N LEU A 63 -2.16 -27.19 16.05
CA LEU A 63 -3.05 -28.13 15.36
C LEU A 63 -3.27 -27.67 13.90
N PRO A 64 -3.70 -28.56 13.00
CA PRO A 64 -4.30 -28.16 11.75
C PRO A 64 -5.47 -27.17 11.97
N ILE A 65 -5.67 -26.23 11.06
CA ILE A 65 -6.64 -25.13 11.23
C ILE A 65 -8.06 -25.67 11.50
N ASN A 66 -8.49 -26.66 10.74
CA ASN A 66 -9.81 -27.28 10.90
C ASN A 66 -9.98 -27.98 12.27
N GLU A 67 -8.92 -28.61 12.76
CA GLU A 67 -8.95 -29.26 14.07
C GLU A 67 -8.96 -28.24 15.20
N ALA A 68 -8.18 -27.16 15.11
CA ALA A 68 -8.20 -26.08 16.09
C ALA A 68 -9.58 -25.42 16.14
N ALA A 69 -10.16 -25.09 14.98
CA ALA A 69 -11.50 -24.51 14.89
C ALA A 69 -12.60 -25.42 15.47
N SER A 70 -12.49 -26.75 15.28
CA SER A 70 -13.50 -27.69 15.79
C SER A 70 -13.47 -27.89 17.30
N ARG A 71 -12.34 -27.55 17.97
CA ARG A 71 -12.17 -27.72 19.40
C ARG A 71 -12.50 -26.50 20.24
N ALA A 72 -12.40 -25.32 19.61
CA ALA A 72 -12.49 -24.05 20.32
C ALA A 72 -13.90 -23.45 20.20
N GLY A 73 -14.39 -22.86 21.30
CA GLY A 73 -15.62 -22.07 21.28
C GLY A 73 -15.40 -20.61 20.87
N ILE A 74 -14.12 -20.18 20.76
CA ILE A 74 -13.73 -18.85 20.28
C ILE A 74 -12.63 -19.02 19.24
N VAL A 75 -12.85 -18.54 18.03
CA VAL A 75 -11.92 -18.65 16.91
C VAL A 75 -11.50 -17.27 16.45
N ILE A 76 -10.21 -16.94 16.64
CA ILE A 76 -9.62 -15.64 16.26
C ILE A 76 -8.87 -15.82 14.96
N LEU A 77 -9.29 -15.10 13.92
CA LEU A 77 -8.72 -15.16 12.56
C LEU A 77 -7.63 -14.12 12.42
N LEU A 78 -6.36 -14.56 12.42
CA LEU A 78 -5.16 -13.71 12.31
C LEU A 78 -4.26 -14.14 11.14
N ILE A 79 -4.89 -14.48 10.05
CA ILE A 79 -4.27 -14.78 8.75
C ILE A 79 -4.50 -13.61 7.78
N PRO A 80 -3.68 -13.47 6.73
CA PRO A 80 -3.83 -12.38 5.75
C PRO A 80 -5.22 -12.36 5.11
N ASP A 81 -5.75 -11.15 4.88
CA ASP A 81 -7.10 -10.94 4.35
C ASP A 81 -7.33 -11.63 3.00
N GLU A 82 -6.30 -11.64 2.14
CA GLU A 82 -6.37 -12.22 0.81
C GLU A 82 -6.57 -13.73 0.77
N VAL A 83 -6.21 -14.44 1.83
CA VAL A 83 -6.40 -15.91 1.91
C VAL A 83 -7.51 -16.30 2.89
N MET A 84 -7.97 -15.34 3.68
CA MET A 84 -8.87 -15.60 4.82
C MET A 84 -10.19 -16.21 4.36
N HIS A 85 -10.81 -15.69 3.29
CA HIS A 85 -12.10 -16.19 2.81
C HIS A 85 -12.02 -17.65 2.33
N ASP A 86 -10.93 -18.04 1.67
CA ASP A 86 -10.71 -19.41 1.20
C ASP A 86 -10.43 -20.36 2.36
N VAL A 87 -9.59 -19.95 3.32
CA VAL A 87 -9.33 -20.74 4.52
C VAL A 87 -10.60 -20.89 5.36
N PHE A 88 -11.35 -19.81 5.55
CA PHE A 88 -12.63 -19.86 6.27
C PHE A 88 -13.58 -20.87 5.62
N ARG A 89 -13.82 -20.76 4.32
CA ARG A 89 -14.73 -21.63 3.58
C ARG A 89 -14.33 -23.10 3.63
N ARG A 90 -13.01 -23.39 3.47
CA ARG A 90 -12.53 -24.77 3.32
C ARG A 90 -12.21 -25.47 4.63
N GLN A 91 -11.82 -24.72 5.67
CA GLN A 91 -11.23 -25.31 6.87
C GLN A 91 -11.92 -24.89 8.18
N ILE A 92 -12.77 -23.85 8.16
CA ILE A 92 -13.34 -23.30 9.39
C ILE A 92 -14.87 -23.40 9.37
N ALA A 93 -15.54 -22.98 8.31
CA ALA A 93 -16.99 -22.83 8.27
C ALA A 93 -17.77 -24.09 8.66
N ALA A 94 -17.28 -25.28 8.29
CA ALA A 94 -17.92 -26.56 8.63
C ALA A 94 -17.76 -26.97 10.10
N HIS A 95 -16.90 -26.29 10.84
CA HIS A 95 -16.53 -26.59 12.23
C HIS A 95 -17.04 -25.57 13.24
N ILE A 96 -17.69 -24.50 12.77
CA ILE A 96 -18.26 -23.45 13.61
C ILE A 96 -19.74 -23.74 13.79
N GLY A 97 -20.19 -23.75 15.04
CA GLY A 97 -21.55 -24.09 15.44
C GLY A 97 -22.24 -23.04 16.30
N ALA A 98 -23.48 -23.34 16.70
CA ALA A 98 -24.26 -22.43 17.51
C ALA A 98 -23.59 -22.15 18.89
N GLY A 99 -23.43 -20.86 19.19
CA GLY A 99 -22.79 -20.38 20.43
C GLY A 99 -21.29 -20.19 20.35
N ASP A 100 -20.67 -20.49 19.18
CA ASP A 100 -19.27 -20.12 18.93
C ASP A 100 -19.12 -18.64 18.62
N VAL A 101 -17.91 -18.13 18.80
CA VAL A 101 -17.53 -16.74 18.57
C VAL A 101 -16.45 -16.67 17.50
N LEU A 102 -16.74 -15.96 16.41
CA LEU A 102 -15.75 -15.60 15.39
C LEU A 102 -15.20 -14.21 15.69
N VAL A 103 -13.88 -14.11 15.78
CA VAL A 103 -13.18 -12.85 16.05
C VAL A 103 -12.29 -12.51 14.88
N PHE A 104 -12.49 -11.32 14.34
CA PHE A 104 -11.68 -10.77 13.24
C PHE A 104 -10.79 -9.64 13.78
N ALA A 105 -9.60 -9.48 13.22
CA ALA A 105 -8.71 -8.34 13.49
C ALA A 105 -8.74 -7.29 12.39
N SER A 106 -9.46 -7.55 11.31
CA SER A 106 -9.75 -6.63 10.21
C SER A 106 -11.22 -6.75 9.81
N GLY A 107 -11.87 -5.65 9.54
CA GLY A 107 -13.25 -5.62 9.07
C GLY A 107 -13.42 -6.04 7.61
N TYR A 108 -12.34 -6.09 6.83
CA TYR A 108 -12.31 -6.21 5.37
C TYR A 108 -13.20 -7.33 4.83
N ASN A 109 -12.93 -8.56 5.22
CA ASN A 109 -13.61 -9.73 4.64
C ASN A 109 -15.12 -9.78 4.95
N VAL A 110 -15.54 -9.25 6.09
CA VAL A 110 -16.95 -9.19 6.48
C VAL A 110 -17.63 -7.97 5.85
N ALA A 111 -17.02 -6.80 5.92
CA ALA A 111 -17.58 -5.55 5.41
C ALA A 111 -17.80 -5.59 3.89
N PHE A 112 -16.91 -6.23 3.14
CA PHE A 112 -17.05 -6.38 1.68
C PHE A 112 -17.71 -7.70 1.25
N GLY A 113 -18.24 -8.49 2.20
CA GLY A 113 -19.07 -9.67 1.91
C GLY A 113 -18.32 -10.91 1.42
N PHE A 114 -16.98 -10.94 1.51
CA PHE A 114 -16.17 -12.12 1.17
C PHE A 114 -16.38 -13.28 2.13
N ILE A 115 -16.65 -12.97 3.41
CA ILE A 115 -17.03 -13.95 4.43
C ILE A 115 -18.42 -13.62 4.95
N GLN A 116 -19.32 -14.62 4.90
CA GLN A 116 -20.66 -14.57 5.48
C GLN A 116 -20.74 -15.62 6.60
N PRO A 117 -20.58 -15.21 7.85
CA PRO A 117 -20.66 -16.14 8.97
C PRO A 117 -22.06 -16.72 9.14
N PRO A 118 -22.18 -17.94 9.70
CA PRO A 118 -23.50 -18.51 10.02
C PRO A 118 -24.29 -17.63 11.01
N PRO A 119 -25.63 -17.54 10.88
CA PRO A 119 -26.44 -16.67 11.75
C PRO A 119 -26.49 -17.12 13.21
N SER A 120 -25.98 -18.32 13.52
CA SER A 120 -26.01 -18.91 14.86
C SER A 120 -24.76 -18.64 15.69
N VAL A 121 -23.83 -17.81 15.23
CA VAL A 121 -22.57 -17.50 15.95
C VAL A 121 -22.50 -16.01 16.29
N ASP A 122 -21.69 -15.68 17.28
CA ASP A 122 -21.31 -14.28 17.51
C ASP A 122 -20.19 -13.89 16.54
N VAL A 123 -20.27 -12.69 15.96
CA VAL A 123 -19.25 -12.14 15.06
C VAL A 123 -18.77 -10.81 15.62
N VAL A 124 -17.49 -10.77 16.00
CA VAL A 124 -16.90 -9.60 16.64
C VAL A 124 -15.58 -9.22 16.00
N LEU A 125 -15.22 -7.96 16.12
CA LEU A 125 -13.92 -7.40 15.71
C LEU A 125 -13.10 -7.03 16.94
N LEU A 126 -11.84 -7.41 16.95
CA LEU A 126 -10.83 -6.93 17.89
C LEU A 126 -9.57 -6.56 17.11
N ALA A 127 -9.43 -5.28 16.77
CA ALA A 127 -8.40 -4.75 15.87
C ALA A 127 -7.42 -3.83 16.62
N PRO A 128 -6.25 -4.32 17.05
CA PRO A 128 -5.20 -3.50 17.64
C PRO A 128 -4.76 -2.39 16.69
N ARG A 129 -4.68 -1.15 17.18
CA ARG A 129 -4.09 -0.03 16.43
C ARG A 129 -2.59 0.04 16.69
N MET A 130 -1.94 -1.12 16.55
CA MET A 130 -0.52 -1.32 16.82
C MET A 130 0.00 -2.52 16.01
N ILE A 131 1.20 -2.43 15.49
CA ILE A 131 1.88 -3.56 14.83
C ILE A 131 2.18 -4.67 15.86
N GLY A 132 2.23 -5.93 15.42
CA GLY A 132 2.32 -7.08 16.31
C GLY A 132 3.47 -7.03 17.33
N ALA A 133 4.66 -6.57 16.95
CA ALA A 133 5.77 -6.38 17.88
C ALA A 133 5.40 -5.41 19.03
N GLY A 134 4.80 -4.27 18.69
CA GLY A 134 4.34 -3.29 19.69
C GLY A 134 3.20 -3.82 20.56
N VAL A 135 2.29 -4.65 20.01
CA VAL A 135 1.24 -5.34 20.79
C VAL A 135 1.85 -6.16 21.92
N ARG A 136 2.95 -6.89 21.65
CA ARG A 136 3.62 -7.69 22.68
C ARG A 136 4.42 -6.83 23.66
N GLU A 137 5.23 -5.89 23.15
CA GLU A 137 6.07 -5.02 23.98
C GLU A 137 5.25 -4.17 24.96
N LEU A 138 4.16 -3.55 24.48
CA LEU A 138 3.29 -2.72 25.30
C LEU A 138 2.45 -3.54 26.31
N TYR A 139 2.13 -4.78 25.99
CA TYR A 139 1.54 -5.70 26.95
C TYR A 139 2.51 -6.02 28.08
N VAL A 140 3.74 -6.43 27.76
CA VAL A 140 4.77 -6.80 28.73
C VAL A 140 5.17 -5.62 29.62
N SER A 141 5.26 -4.41 29.05
CA SER A 141 5.55 -3.20 29.81
C SER A 141 4.41 -2.75 30.75
N GLY A 142 3.21 -3.30 30.57
CA GLY A 142 2.01 -2.90 31.31
C GLY A 142 1.30 -1.65 30.79
N SER A 143 1.84 -1.01 29.72
CA SER A 143 1.27 0.23 29.16
C SER A 143 -0.03 -0.02 28.38
N GLY A 144 -0.14 -1.18 27.69
CA GLY A 144 -1.23 -1.46 26.78
C GLY A 144 -1.14 -0.65 25.48
N PHE A 145 -2.12 -0.82 24.62
CA PHE A 145 -2.23 -0.17 23.31
C PHE A 145 -3.71 -0.02 22.94
N PRO A 146 -4.09 1.03 22.17
CA PRO A 146 -5.47 1.22 21.74
C PRO A 146 -5.92 0.12 20.76
N SER A 147 -7.22 -0.23 20.83
CA SER A 147 -7.85 -1.13 19.86
C SER A 147 -9.23 -0.64 19.45
N PHE A 148 -9.67 -1.05 18.26
CA PHE A 148 -11.06 -0.97 17.88
C PHE A 148 -11.75 -2.30 18.17
N ILE A 149 -13.03 -2.21 18.59
CA ILE A 149 -13.94 -3.35 18.69
C ILE A 149 -15.21 -3.08 17.90
N ALA A 150 -15.81 -4.14 17.37
CA ALA A 150 -17.15 -4.09 16.81
C ALA A 150 -17.91 -5.37 17.10
N VAL A 151 -19.23 -5.28 17.02
CA VAL A 151 -20.13 -6.43 17.04
C VAL A 151 -20.93 -6.37 15.74
N GLU A 152 -20.74 -7.35 14.87
CA GLU A 152 -21.51 -7.51 13.64
C GLU A 152 -22.73 -8.38 13.89
N GLN A 153 -22.57 -9.44 14.68
CA GLN A 153 -23.62 -10.39 14.97
C GLN A 153 -23.54 -10.78 16.46
N ASP A 154 -24.66 -10.69 17.15
CA ASP A 154 -24.80 -10.99 18.58
C ASP A 154 -25.90 -12.06 18.77
N HIS A 155 -25.56 -13.31 18.50
CA HIS A 155 -26.47 -14.45 18.67
C HIS A 155 -26.69 -14.81 20.13
N SER A 156 -25.62 -14.72 20.93
CA SER A 156 -25.66 -15.07 22.35
C SER A 156 -26.27 -13.99 23.24
N GLY A 157 -26.39 -12.74 22.75
CA GLY A 157 -26.72 -11.56 23.55
C GLY A 157 -25.56 -11.04 24.41
N ARG A 158 -24.33 -11.61 24.25
CA ARG A 158 -23.13 -11.31 25.02
C ARG A 158 -21.90 -11.01 24.23
N ALA A 159 -22.02 -10.88 22.90
CA ALA A 159 -20.90 -10.68 21.99
C ALA A 159 -20.02 -9.49 22.38
N LYS A 160 -20.64 -8.39 22.85
CA LYS A 160 -19.91 -7.21 23.32
C LYS A 160 -19.09 -7.46 24.58
N GLU A 161 -19.62 -8.18 25.55
CA GLU A 161 -18.91 -8.52 26.79
C GLU A 161 -17.71 -9.42 26.43
N ILE A 162 -17.90 -10.38 25.54
CA ILE A 162 -16.87 -11.30 25.09
C ILE A 162 -15.72 -10.56 24.41
N VAL A 163 -16.00 -9.65 23.46
CA VAL A 163 -14.94 -8.91 22.76
C VAL A 163 -14.19 -7.95 23.68
N LEU A 164 -14.87 -7.34 24.66
CA LEU A 164 -14.20 -6.52 25.68
C LEU A 164 -13.30 -7.38 26.58
N THR A 165 -13.74 -8.59 26.94
CA THR A 165 -12.92 -9.52 27.72
C THR A 165 -11.68 -9.97 26.94
N LEU A 166 -11.82 -10.27 25.64
CA LEU A 166 -10.69 -10.57 24.77
C LEU A 166 -9.74 -9.38 24.66
N ALA A 167 -10.28 -8.15 24.54
CA ALA A 167 -9.49 -6.92 24.51
C ALA A 167 -8.68 -6.73 25.81
N LYS A 168 -9.26 -7.08 26.97
CA LYS A 168 -8.53 -7.13 28.24
C LYS A 168 -7.45 -8.21 28.24
N GLY A 169 -7.77 -9.40 27.72
CA GLY A 169 -6.84 -10.51 27.60
C GLY A 169 -5.60 -10.18 26.77
N ILE A 170 -5.74 -9.42 25.69
CA ILE A 170 -4.59 -8.95 24.91
C ILE A 170 -3.91 -7.69 25.47
N GLY A 171 -4.50 -7.04 26.50
CA GLY A 171 -3.95 -5.88 27.21
C GLY A 171 -4.34 -4.52 26.62
N SER A 172 -5.27 -4.45 25.68
CA SER A 172 -5.62 -3.18 25.03
C SER A 172 -6.52 -2.28 25.89
N THR A 173 -7.32 -2.83 26.80
CA THR A 173 -8.14 -2.06 27.73
C THR A 173 -7.33 -1.18 28.70
N ARG A 174 -6.05 -1.48 28.91
CA ARG A 174 -5.14 -0.64 29.70
C ARG A 174 -4.95 0.75 29.09
N ALA A 175 -4.89 0.83 27.77
CA ALA A 175 -4.77 2.10 27.04
C ALA A 175 -6.14 2.67 26.62
N GLY A 176 -7.10 1.79 26.32
CA GLY A 176 -8.46 2.15 25.95
C GLY A 176 -8.91 1.55 24.63
N VAL A 177 -10.18 1.22 24.57
CA VAL A 177 -10.81 0.55 23.43
C VAL A 177 -11.98 1.39 22.92
N VAL A 178 -12.07 1.55 21.61
CA VAL A 178 -13.12 2.33 20.92
C VAL A 178 -14.04 1.38 20.17
N GLN A 179 -15.35 1.56 20.31
CA GLN A 179 -16.32 0.81 19.53
C GLN A 179 -16.58 1.51 18.19
N VAL A 180 -16.46 0.74 17.10
CA VAL A 180 -16.76 1.11 15.72
C VAL A 180 -17.67 0.07 15.09
N THR A 181 -17.94 0.15 13.78
CA THR A 181 -18.52 -0.94 12.98
C THR A 181 -17.43 -1.63 12.17
N PHE A 182 -17.70 -2.84 11.65
CA PHE A 182 -16.79 -3.52 10.70
C PHE A 182 -16.49 -2.67 9.48
N ALA A 183 -17.51 -2.02 8.91
CA ALA A 183 -17.34 -1.11 7.79
C ALA A 183 -16.45 0.09 8.14
N GLN A 184 -16.68 0.73 9.30
CA GLN A 184 -15.85 1.85 9.74
C GLN A 184 -14.40 1.45 9.97
N GLU A 185 -14.14 0.28 10.53
CA GLU A 185 -12.76 -0.19 10.72
C GLU A 185 -12.08 -0.43 9.37
N ALA A 186 -12.73 -1.14 8.46
CA ALA A 186 -12.20 -1.41 7.13
C ALA A 186 -11.97 -0.10 6.32
N GLU A 187 -12.91 0.85 6.37
CA GLU A 187 -12.77 2.15 5.71
C GLU A 187 -11.58 2.95 6.27
N LEU A 188 -11.42 3.01 7.59
CA LEU A 188 -10.34 3.77 8.24
C LEU A 188 -8.96 3.15 7.95
N ASP A 189 -8.88 1.81 7.98
CA ASP A 189 -7.63 1.10 7.70
C ASP A 189 -7.20 1.27 6.25
N LEU A 190 -8.08 0.98 5.31
CA LEU A 190 -7.84 1.17 3.88
C LEU A 190 -7.57 2.64 3.52
N PHE A 191 -8.27 3.60 4.13
CA PHE A 191 -8.01 5.02 3.91
C PHE A 191 -6.60 5.41 4.36
N THR A 192 -6.15 4.88 5.48
CA THR A 192 -4.79 5.12 5.96
C THR A 192 -3.76 4.58 4.98
N GLU A 193 -4.00 3.40 4.42
CA GLU A 193 -3.09 2.73 3.50
C GLU A 193 -3.12 3.31 2.07
N GLN A 194 -4.28 3.76 1.60
CA GLN A 194 -4.48 4.16 0.20
C GLN A 194 -4.50 5.66 -0.04
N CYS A 195 -4.79 6.46 0.99
CA CYS A 195 -4.87 7.91 0.88
C CYS A 195 -3.81 8.62 1.74
N PHE A 196 -3.84 8.42 3.06
CA PHE A 196 -2.94 9.11 3.96
C PHE A 196 -1.48 8.69 3.76
N GLY A 197 -1.19 7.39 3.78
CA GLY A 197 0.16 6.86 3.64
C GLY A 197 0.82 7.24 2.31
N PRO A 198 0.19 7.02 1.15
CA PRO A 198 0.70 7.46 -0.14
C PRO A 198 0.90 8.98 -0.25
N ALA A 199 -0.03 9.79 0.24
CA ALA A 199 0.10 11.25 0.25
C ALA A 199 1.30 11.70 1.10
N PHE A 200 1.46 11.15 2.30
CA PHE A 200 2.60 11.40 3.17
C PHE A 200 3.93 10.97 2.52
N GLY A 201 3.95 9.76 1.95
CA GLY A 201 5.12 9.27 1.20
C GLY A 201 5.49 10.16 0.03
N HIS A 202 4.50 10.68 -0.70
CA HIS A 202 4.73 11.59 -1.82
C HIS A 202 5.30 12.95 -1.36
N VAL A 203 4.78 13.52 -0.29
CA VAL A 203 5.34 14.76 0.30
C VAL A 203 6.80 14.55 0.70
N LEU A 204 7.10 13.42 1.36
CA LEU A 204 8.45 13.12 1.79
C LEU A 204 9.42 12.94 0.62
N THR A 205 9.04 12.14 -0.38
CA THR A 205 9.87 11.90 -1.58
C THR A 205 10.05 13.16 -2.42
N THR A 206 9.03 14.00 -2.52
CA THR A 206 9.12 15.30 -3.21
C THR A 206 10.14 16.21 -2.53
N ALA A 207 10.12 16.30 -1.19
CA ALA A 207 11.07 17.11 -0.44
C ALA A 207 12.51 16.59 -0.60
N VAL A 208 12.70 15.25 -0.54
CA VAL A 208 14.01 14.63 -0.75
C VAL A 208 14.56 14.96 -2.13
N ASN A 209 13.77 14.70 -3.17
CA ASN A 209 14.22 14.89 -4.56
C ASN A 209 14.53 16.37 -4.85
N LEU A 210 13.67 17.29 -4.40
CA LEU A 210 13.89 18.72 -4.57
C LEU A 210 15.24 19.15 -3.98
N LEU A 211 15.54 18.77 -2.75
CA LEU A 211 16.78 19.18 -2.11
C LEU A 211 18.03 18.56 -2.77
N ILE A 212 17.93 17.30 -3.22
CA ILE A 212 19.02 16.65 -3.96
C ILE A 212 19.22 17.33 -5.32
N ASP A 213 18.16 17.65 -6.04
CA ASP A 213 18.22 18.35 -7.34
C ASP A 213 18.83 19.77 -7.20
N GLU A 214 18.63 20.43 -6.04
CA GLU A 214 19.25 21.72 -5.68
C GLU A 214 20.71 21.57 -5.20
N GLY A 215 21.27 20.34 -5.20
CA GLY A 215 22.69 20.09 -4.92
C GLY A 215 23.03 19.84 -3.46
N TYR A 216 22.05 19.63 -2.58
CA TYR A 216 22.34 19.22 -1.20
C TYR A 216 22.84 17.77 -1.16
N PRO A 217 23.81 17.44 -0.25
CA PRO A 217 24.28 16.07 -0.10
C PRO A 217 23.16 15.11 0.25
N PRO A 218 22.95 14.03 -0.50
CA PRO A 218 21.83 13.11 -0.27
C PRO A 218 21.75 12.55 1.16
N GLU A 219 22.91 12.25 1.76
CA GLU A 219 22.97 11.74 3.13
C GLU A 219 22.48 12.77 4.15
N ALA A 220 22.80 14.04 3.96
CA ALA A 220 22.34 15.12 4.82
C ALA A 220 20.82 15.32 4.69
N VAL A 221 20.30 15.26 3.47
CA VAL A 221 18.85 15.36 3.18
C VAL A 221 18.09 14.23 3.87
N LEU A 222 18.56 12.98 3.73
CA LEU A 222 17.90 11.82 4.33
C LEU A 222 17.92 11.87 5.86
N LEU A 223 19.04 12.27 6.46
CA LEU A 223 19.16 12.45 7.92
C LEU A 223 18.20 13.53 8.42
N GLU A 224 18.17 14.68 7.76
CA GLU A 224 17.32 15.81 8.15
C GLU A 224 15.84 15.45 8.10
N LEU A 225 15.40 14.78 7.02
CA LEU A 225 13.99 14.56 6.81
C LEU A 225 13.41 13.37 7.57
N TYR A 226 14.15 12.23 7.68
CA TYR A 226 13.55 11.04 8.30
C TYR A 226 14.54 9.98 8.85
N MET A 227 15.81 9.94 8.41
CA MET A 227 16.71 8.84 8.83
C MET A 227 17.45 9.10 10.14
N SER A 228 17.37 10.29 10.72
CA SER A 228 17.88 10.60 12.06
C SER A 228 17.05 10.00 13.19
N GLY A 229 15.78 9.67 12.93
CA GLY A 229 14.81 9.26 13.93
C GLY A 229 14.03 10.42 14.56
N GLU A 230 14.39 11.67 14.26
CA GLU A 230 13.68 12.86 14.78
C GLU A 230 12.22 12.89 14.34
N LEU A 231 11.94 12.59 13.06
CA LEU A 231 10.57 12.51 12.57
C LEU A 231 9.74 11.48 13.35
N SER A 232 10.28 10.29 13.60
CA SER A 232 9.56 9.25 14.37
C SER A 232 9.33 9.66 15.82
N TYR A 233 10.31 10.35 16.44
CA TYR A 233 10.16 10.90 17.78
C TYR A 233 9.09 12.00 17.83
N THR A 234 9.08 12.90 16.85
CA THR A 234 8.07 13.96 16.71
C THR A 234 6.66 13.38 16.53
N LEU A 235 6.51 12.36 15.68
CA LEU A 235 5.23 11.65 15.53
C LEU A 235 4.77 10.99 16.84
N GLY A 236 5.70 10.44 17.63
CA GLY A 236 5.40 9.96 18.97
C GLY A 236 4.90 11.07 19.88
N LYS A 237 5.50 12.25 19.84
CA LYS A 237 5.05 13.42 20.61
C LYS A 237 3.70 13.98 20.12
N ILE A 238 3.41 13.90 18.83
CA ILE A 238 2.09 14.21 18.30
C ILE A 238 1.03 13.26 18.91
N ALA A 239 1.32 11.98 19.01
CA ALA A 239 0.42 11.02 19.62
C ALA A 239 0.18 11.27 21.13
N GLU A 240 1.21 11.73 21.85
CA GLU A 240 1.12 12.03 23.28
C GLU A 240 0.45 13.37 23.60
N MET A 241 0.79 14.41 22.84
CA MET A 241 0.46 15.81 23.15
C MET A 241 -0.58 16.42 22.20
N GLY A 242 -0.79 15.81 21.02
CA GLY A 242 -1.58 16.37 19.93
C GLY A 242 -0.73 17.13 18.90
N LEU A 243 -1.30 17.24 17.69
CA LEU A 243 -0.61 17.81 16.52
C LEU A 243 -0.14 19.26 16.75
N VAL A 244 -0.90 20.06 17.48
CA VAL A 244 -0.61 21.48 17.70
C VAL A 244 0.31 21.68 18.92
N ASP A 245 0.00 21.01 20.03
CA ASP A 245 0.64 21.26 21.31
C ASP A 245 2.08 20.78 21.35
N GLN A 246 2.45 19.75 20.59
CA GLN A 246 3.84 19.26 20.48
C GLN A 246 4.80 20.35 19.92
N ALA A 247 4.28 21.39 19.22
CA ALA A 247 5.10 22.45 18.65
C ALA A 247 5.95 23.20 19.70
N VAL A 248 5.53 23.19 20.96
CA VAL A 248 6.30 23.82 22.07
C VAL A 248 7.67 23.16 22.29
N LEU A 249 7.88 21.95 21.82
CA LEU A 249 9.16 21.24 21.90
C LEU A 249 10.19 21.77 20.91
N HIS A 250 9.78 22.59 19.95
CA HIS A 250 10.64 23.18 18.93
C HIS A 250 11.03 24.62 19.25
N SER A 251 12.10 25.11 18.62
CA SER A 251 12.55 26.50 18.77
C SER A 251 11.48 27.48 18.26
N ARG A 252 11.52 28.73 18.76
CA ARG A 252 10.62 29.79 18.29
C ARG A 252 10.75 30.04 16.79
N THR A 253 11.93 29.89 16.23
CA THR A 253 12.19 30.02 14.79
C THR A 253 11.45 28.93 14.02
N SER A 254 11.53 27.69 14.49
CA SER A 254 10.81 26.56 13.89
C SER A 254 9.31 26.74 14.00
N GLN A 255 8.79 27.08 15.18
CA GLN A 255 7.36 27.35 15.40
C GLN A 255 6.84 28.44 14.45
N TYR A 256 7.53 29.57 14.37
CA TYR A 256 7.14 30.66 13.46
C TYR A 256 7.19 30.23 12.00
N GLY A 257 8.28 29.55 11.60
CA GLY A 257 8.45 29.05 10.24
C GLY A 257 7.32 28.11 9.83
N SER A 258 7.05 27.11 10.64
CA SER A 258 6.00 26.12 10.41
C SER A 258 4.60 26.76 10.32
N MET A 259 4.20 27.50 11.35
CA MET A 259 2.87 28.12 11.42
C MET A 259 2.63 29.15 10.32
N SER A 260 3.61 30.01 10.03
CA SER A 260 3.45 31.08 9.04
C SER A 260 3.51 30.60 7.59
N ARG A 261 4.04 29.40 7.31
CA ARG A 261 4.15 28.80 5.96
C ARG A 261 3.16 27.66 5.72
N GLY A 262 2.54 27.13 6.77
CA GLY A 262 1.62 26.01 6.67
C GLY A 262 0.47 26.23 5.66
N MET A 263 -0.05 27.47 5.57
CA MET A 263 -1.10 27.83 4.63
C MET A 263 -0.75 27.60 3.15
N ARG A 264 0.56 27.56 2.79
CA ARG A 264 0.99 27.33 1.40
C ARG A 264 0.71 25.90 0.93
N PHE A 265 0.54 24.98 1.88
CA PHE A 265 0.33 23.56 1.61
C PHE A 265 -1.11 23.10 1.86
N MET A 266 -2.03 24.06 2.06
CA MET A 266 -3.47 23.79 2.11
C MET A 266 -4.02 23.75 0.68
N LEU A 267 -3.85 22.59 0.05
CA LEU A 267 -4.24 22.34 -1.34
C LEU A 267 -5.64 21.71 -1.37
N PRO A 268 -6.66 22.38 -1.95
CA PRO A 268 -8.01 21.81 -2.10
C PRO A 268 -7.99 20.47 -2.86
N GLU A 269 -7.09 20.34 -3.84
CA GLU A 269 -6.92 19.15 -4.66
C GLU A 269 -6.55 17.92 -3.83
N LEU A 270 -5.75 18.09 -2.76
CA LEU A 270 -5.41 16.99 -1.87
C LEU A 270 -6.66 16.39 -1.19
N ARG A 271 -7.56 17.27 -0.74
CA ARG A 271 -8.83 16.84 -0.15
C ARG A 271 -9.68 16.09 -1.17
N SER A 272 -9.81 16.63 -2.39
CA SER A 272 -10.57 15.99 -3.47
C SER A 272 -10.06 14.60 -3.81
N LYS A 273 -8.72 14.42 -3.89
CA LYS A 273 -8.10 13.10 -4.11
C LYS A 273 -8.36 12.12 -2.96
N MET A 274 -8.38 12.60 -1.73
CA MET A 274 -8.72 11.76 -0.58
C MET A 274 -10.21 11.39 -0.54
N GLU A 275 -11.10 12.29 -0.99
CA GLU A 275 -12.53 12.00 -1.15
C GLU A 275 -12.77 10.96 -2.23
N GLU A 276 -12.12 11.07 -3.39
CA GLU A 276 -12.16 10.05 -4.45
C GLU A 276 -11.72 8.67 -3.92
N GLY A 277 -10.58 8.59 -3.21
CA GLY A 277 -10.10 7.33 -2.63
C GLY A 277 -11.06 6.75 -1.59
N LEU A 278 -11.65 7.59 -0.75
CA LEU A 278 -12.64 7.13 0.23
C LEU A 278 -13.91 6.59 -0.43
N ASP A 279 -14.36 7.21 -1.53
CA ASP A 279 -15.52 6.75 -2.29
C ASP A 279 -15.24 5.41 -3.00
N GLU A 280 -14.03 5.20 -3.52
CA GLU A 280 -13.61 3.90 -4.08
C GLU A 280 -13.58 2.79 -3.02
N ILE A 281 -13.12 3.10 -1.80
CA ILE A 281 -13.16 2.16 -0.68
C ILE A 281 -14.61 1.82 -0.33
N ARG A 282 -15.47 2.82 -0.10
CA ARG A 282 -16.86 2.65 0.33
C ARG A 282 -17.72 1.92 -0.70
N SER A 283 -17.49 2.18 -1.97
CA SER A 283 -18.19 1.49 -3.06
C SER A 283 -17.76 0.03 -3.24
N GLY A 284 -16.69 -0.41 -2.56
CA GLY A 284 -16.10 -1.74 -2.75
C GLY A 284 -15.30 -1.89 -4.05
N LYS A 285 -15.07 -0.81 -4.81
CA LYS A 285 -14.31 -0.84 -6.07
C LYS A 285 -12.91 -1.40 -5.84
N PHE A 286 -12.19 -0.91 -4.83
CA PHE A 286 -10.87 -1.44 -4.49
C PHE A 286 -10.91 -2.92 -4.10
N ALA A 287 -11.88 -3.34 -3.31
CA ALA A 287 -11.99 -4.74 -2.89
C ALA A 287 -12.21 -5.69 -4.07
N GLN A 288 -13.01 -5.27 -5.06
CA GLN A 288 -13.23 -6.02 -6.30
C GLN A 288 -11.98 -6.04 -7.18
N GLU A 289 -11.29 -4.90 -7.32
CA GLU A 289 -10.03 -4.80 -8.06
C GLU A 289 -8.96 -5.71 -7.45
N TRP A 290 -8.81 -5.68 -6.13
CA TRP A 290 -7.85 -6.53 -5.43
C TRP A 290 -8.18 -8.02 -5.57
N ALA A 291 -9.45 -8.40 -5.49
CA ALA A 291 -9.86 -9.78 -5.72
C ALA A 291 -9.49 -10.26 -7.15
N ALA A 292 -9.74 -9.43 -8.16
CA ALA A 292 -9.37 -9.74 -9.55
C ALA A 292 -7.84 -9.83 -9.74
N GLU A 293 -7.07 -8.96 -9.09
CA GLU A 293 -5.60 -9.00 -9.12
C GLU A 293 -5.06 -10.28 -8.49
N GLN A 294 -5.66 -10.76 -7.38
CA GLN A 294 -5.31 -12.02 -6.75
C GLN A 294 -5.62 -13.23 -7.65
N GLU A 295 -6.79 -13.26 -8.28
CA GLU A 295 -7.15 -14.31 -9.24
C GLU A 295 -6.18 -14.36 -10.43
N ALA A 296 -5.64 -13.22 -10.85
CA ALA A 296 -4.64 -13.11 -11.91
C ALA A 296 -3.22 -13.50 -11.44
N GLY A 297 -2.99 -13.77 -10.16
CA GLY A 297 -1.66 -14.10 -9.59
C GLY A 297 -0.81 -12.87 -9.24
N CYS A 298 -1.42 -11.74 -8.98
CA CYS A 298 -0.80 -10.49 -8.51
C CYS A 298 0.29 -9.90 -9.45
N PRO A 299 0.07 -9.83 -10.78
CA PRO A 299 1.07 -9.32 -11.71
C PRO A 299 1.36 -7.83 -11.49
N THR A 300 0.33 -7.01 -11.26
CA THR A 300 0.49 -5.56 -11.03
C THR A 300 1.28 -5.29 -9.75
N LEU A 301 0.98 -6.01 -8.68
CA LEU A 301 1.71 -5.89 -7.42
C LEU A 301 3.19 -6.28 -7.57
N ALA A 302 3.49 -7.32 -8.36
CA ALA A 302 4.86 -7.72 -8.65
C ALA A 302 5.63 -6.63 -9.40
N ASP A 303 5.02 -6.02 -10.42
CA ASP A 303 5.61 -4.94 -11.21
C ASP A 303 5.85 -3.68 -10.36
N LEU A 304 4.88 -3.29 -9.53
CA LEU A 304 5.03 -2.15 -8.62
C LEU A 304 6.15 -2.36 -7.61
N ARG A 305 6.31 -3.56 -7.08
CA ARG A 305 7.40 -3.90 -6.16
C ARG A 305 8.77 -3.85 -6.82
N GLU A 306 8.88 -4.34 -8.04
CA GLU A 306 10.14 -4.28 -8.78
C GLU A 306 10.50 -2.83 -9.11
N ALA A 307 9.54 -2.02 -9.56
CA ALA A 307 9.73 -0.58 -9.77
C ALA A 307 10.22 0.12 -8.50
N ALA A 308 9.59 -0.15 -7.35
CA ALA A 308 10.00 0.43 -6.07
C ALA A 308 11.42 -0.01 -5.65
N ARG A 309 11.80 -1.26 -5.93
CA ARG A 309 13.15 -1.77 -5.62
C ARG A 309 14.24 -1.10 -6.45
N SER A 310 13.92 -0.66 -7.66
CA SER A 310 14.86 -0.04 -8.60
C SER A 310 15.15 1.44 -8.32
N LEU A 311 14.47 2.07 -7.36
CA LEU A 311 14.62 3.48 -7.06
C LEU A 311 16.03 3.83 -6.57
N PRO A 312 16.67 4.88 -7.14
CA PRO A 312 17.98 5.36 -6.70
C PRO A 312 18.02 5.72 -5.21
N LEU A 313 16.94 6.31 -4.69
CA LEU A 313 16.78 6.67 -3.28
C LEU A 313 17.05 5.46 -2.37
N ARG A 314 16.54 4.29 -2.71
CA ARG A 314 16.75 3.05 -1.93
C ARG A 314 18.23 2.69 -1.77
N GLN A 315 19.04 2.92 -2.79
CA GLN A 315 20.49 2.65 -2.73
C GLN A 315 21.18 3.58 -1.73
N THR A 316 20.85 4.88 -1.79
CA THR A 316 21.37 5.87 -0.86
C THR A 316 20.94 5.58 0.59
N GLU A 317 19.67 5.22 0.80
CA GLU A 317 19.17 4.78 2.12
C GLU A 317 19.94 3.58 2.66
N GLN A 318 20.19 2.56 1.82
CA GLN A 318 20.93 1.37 2.23
C GLN A 318 22.39 1.69 2.58
N GLN A 319 23.05 2.57 1.81
CA GLN A 319 24.41 2.99 2.08
C GLN A 319 24.50 3.76 3.41
N LEU A 320 23.60 4.73 3.59
CA LEU A 320 23.55 5.52 4.82
C LEU A 320 23.24 4.64 6.04
N ARG A 321 22.28 3.73 5.94
CA ARG A 321 21.94 2.79 7.02
C ARG A 321 23.12 1.91 7.42
N ARG A 322 23.95 1.48 6.46
CA ARG A 322 25.18 0.70 6.75
C ARG A 322 26.27 1.55 7.42
N ALA A 323 26.33 2.84 7.09
CA ALA A 323 27.31 3.78 7.64
C ALA A 323 26.95 4.23 9.06
N LEU A 324 25.68 4.37 9.38
CA LEU A 324 25.21 4.76 10.71
C LEU A 324 25.47 3.65 11.73
N ARG A 325 26.38 3.93 12.69
CA ARG A 325 26.71 3.01 13.79
C ARG A 325 25.80 3.28 14.99
N GLY A 326 25.20 2.23 15.55
CA GLY A 326 24.39 2.32 16.79
C GLY A 326 22.92 2.67 16.58
N PHE A 327 22.49 3.08 15.39
CA PHE A 327 21.09 3.31 15.07
C PHE A 327 20.44 1.96 14.64
N ARG A 328 20.42 1.01 15.57
CA ARG A 328 19.67 -0.24 15.39
C ARG A 328 18.35 -0.08 16.13
N VAL A 329 17.30 0.29 15.43
CA VAL A 329 15.99 -0.31 15.72
C VAL A 329 16.23 -1.81 15.62
N ASP A 330 15.95 -2.57 16.65
CA ASP A 330 16.18 -4.01 16.65
C ASP A 330 15.28 -4.64 15.58
N GLN A 331 15.78 -4.66 14.34
CA GLN A 331 15.10 -5.22 13.18
C GLN A 331 15.17 -6.74 13.13
N ARG A 332 15.91 -7.37 14.06
CA ARG A 332 16.11 -8.81 14.04
C ARG A 332 14.85 -9.59 14.35
N SER A 333 13.91 -9.01 15.10
CA SER A 333 12.67 -9.69 15.42
C SER A 333 11.58 -9.58 14.34
N TYR A 334 11.56 -8.49 13.56
CA TYR A 334 10.43 -8.20 12.67
C TYR A 334 10.75 -8.34 11.17
N PHE A 335 11.86 -7.75 10.69
CA PHE A 335 12.17 -7.72 9.25
C PHE A 335 13.01 -8.90 8.78
N ALA A 336 13.81 -9.52 9.62
CA ALA A 336 14.61 -10.68 9.21
C ALA A 336 13.74 -11.91 8.93
N ARG A 337 12.58 -12.02 9.55
CA ARG A 337 11.63 -13.12 9.36
C ARG A 337 10.63 -12.87 8.22
N ASN A 338 10.30 -11.61 7.93
CA ASN A 338 9.37 -11.25 6.85
C ASN A 338 10.04 -10.79 5.55
N ALA A 339 11.35 -10.50 5.56
CA ALA A 339 12.08 -10.18 4.33
C ALA A 339 12.35 -11.42 3.45
N GLY A 340 12.23 -12.63 4.02
CA GLY A 340 12.30 -13.90 3.29
C GLY A 340 10.96 -14.43 2.81
N SER A 341 9.86 -14.07 3.48
CA SER A 341 8.49 -14.38 3.04
C SER A 341 7.94 -13.20 2.25
N SER A 342 8.37 -13.07 1.00
CA SER A 342 7.62 -12.24 0.05
C SER A 342 6.22 -12.85 -0.10
N ILE A 343 5.20 -12.03 -0.31
CA ILE A 343 3.84 -12.52 -0.66
C ILE A 343 3.91 -13.46 -1.88
N GLY A 344 4.94 -13.36 -2.73
CA GLY A 344 5.25 -14.32 -3.78
C GLY A 344 5.54 -15.74 -3.26
N ASP A 345 6.20 -15.89 -2.11
CA ASP A 345 6.42 -17.20 -1.50
C ASP A 345 5.14 -17.74 -0.84
N LEU A 346 4.27 -16.87 -0.30
CA LEU A 346 2.96 -17.27 0.19
C LEU A 346 2.04 -17.74 -0.95
N ALA A 347 1.96 -17.02 -2.05
CA ALA A 347 1.17 -17.41 -3.21
C ALA A 347 1.75 -18.64 -3.94
N GLY A 348 3.06 -18.73 -4.07
CA GLY A 348 3.75 -19.86 -4.73
C GLY A 348 3.57 -21.19 -4.01
N HIS A 349 3.49 -21.19 -2.68
CA HIS A 349 3.25 -22.42 -1.90
C HIS A 349 1.77 -22.79 -1.75
N LEU A 350 0.86 -21.85 -1.93
CA LEU A 350 -0.59 -22.11 -1.91
C LEU A 350 -1.12 -22.62 -3.26
N LEU A 351 -0.41 -22.37 -4.36
CA LEU A 351 -0.81 -22.71 -5.73
C LEU A 351 0.08 -23.78 -6.37
N ALA A 352 0.98 -24.44 -5.65
CA ALA A 352 1.81 -25.50 -6.18
C ALA A 352 1.00 -26.74 -6.57
N SER A 353 0.49 -26.72 -7.79
CA SER A 353 0.33 -27.92 -8.61
C SER A 353 1.58 -28.05 -9.50
N PRO A 354 2.16 -29.23 -9.65
CA PRO A 354 3.44 -29.37 -10.30
C PRO A 354 3.29 -29.36 -11.82
N SER A 355 3.78 -28.33 -12.52
CA SER A 355 4.28 -28.51 -13.88
C SER A 355 4.97 -27.28 -14.45
N LYS A 356 6.24 -27.50 -14.80
CA LYS A 356 7.04 -26.90 -15.89
C LYS A 356 7.55 -25.46 -15.74
N GLU A 357 8.86 -25.46 -15.44
CA GLU A 357 9.81 -24.41 -15.84
C GLU A 357 9.54 -23.90 -17.26
N GLN A 358 9.32 -22.60 -17.39
CA GLN A 358 9.69 -21.84 -18.57
C GLN A 358 10.33 -20.53 -18.13
N SER A 359 11.65 -20.48 -18.26
CA SER A 359 12.48 -19.30 -18.10
C SER A 359 12.07 -18.23 -19.11
N LEU A 360 11.69 -17.05 -18.63
CA LEU A 360 11.52 -15.86 -19.45
C LEU A 360 12.88 -15.39 -20.01
N PRO A 361 12.96 -14.99 -21.28
CA PRO A 361 14.21 -14.65 -21.92
C PRO A 361 14.82 -13.37 -21.34
N GLY A 362 16.14 -13.43 -21.03
CA GLY A 362 16.95 -12.33 -20.47
C GLY A 362 17.06 -11.05 -21.32
N ARG A 363 16.28 -10.88 -22.36
CA ARG A 363 16.32 -9.71 -23.27
C ARG A 363 15.60 -8.47 -22.76
N ILE A 364 14.69 -8.60 -21.77
CA ILE A 364 13.98 -7.47 -21.17
C ILE A 364 14.87 -6.73 -20.17
N TRP A 365 15.73 -7.46 -19.47
CA TRP A 365 16.64 -6.90 -18.44
C TRP A 365 17.79 -6.06 -19.00
N ASP A 366 18.29 -6.43 -20.19
CA ASP A 366 19.37 -5.66 -20.83
C ASP A 366 18.88 -4.32 -21.43
N ARG A 367 17.57 -4.19 -21.71
CA ARG A 367 16.95 -2.93 -22.15
C ARG A 367 16.61 -1.97 -21.01
N LEU A 368 16.24 -2.50 -19.84
CA LEU A 368 15.96 -1.67 -18.66
C LEU A 368 17.24 -1.17 -17.97
N ARG A 369 18.38 -1.79 -18.24
CA ARG A 369 19.72 -1.26 -17.94
C ARG A 369 20.22 -0.34 -19.04
N GLY A 370 19.35 0.48 -19.61
CA GLY A 370 19.76 1.54 -20.50
C GLY A 370 20.94 2.26 -19.88
N LYS A 371 22.10 2.06 -20.48
CA LYS A 371 23.30 2.83 -20.19
C LYS A 371 22.89 4.30 -20.26
N GLY A 372 22.78 4.95 -19.12
CA GLY A 372 22.81 6.38 -19.04
C GLY A 372 24.18 6.87 -19.49
N ALA A 373 24.43 6.82 -20.78
CA ALA A 373 25.39 7.70 -21.41
C ALA A 373 24.59 8.96 -21.70
N GLY A 374 24.67 9.95 -20.84
CA GLY A 374 24.24 11.30 -21.15
C GLY A 374 25.00 11.72 -22.42
N ASP A 375 24.28 11.71 -23.51
CA ASP A 375 24.72 12.44 -24.68
C ASP A 375 24.27 13.91 -24.47
N ASP A 376 25.18 14.75 -24.01
CA ASP A 376 24.99 16.19 -23.80
C ASP A 376 24.75 16.97 -25.16
N SER A 377 24.53 16.26 -26.25
CA SER A 377 24.38 16.83 -27.61
C SER A 377 22.93 17.13 -28.02
N VAL A 378 21.94 16.91 -27.15
CA VAL A 378 20.54 17.16 -27.52
C VAL A 378 20.21 18.65 -27.46
N ILE A 379 20.05 19.26 -28.64
CA ILE A 379 19.70 20.67 -28.82
C ILE A 379 18.31 20.93 -28.20
N PRO A 380 18.16 21.87 -27.24
CA PRO A 380 16.86 22.24 -26.71
C PRO A 380 15.94 22.75 -27.82
N LEU A 381 14.66 22.36 -27.78
CA LEU A 381 13.63 22.82 -28.67
C LEU A 381 13.02 24.13 -28.20
N ALA A 382 12.79 25.10 -29.07
CA ALA A 382 11.97 26.26 -28.76
C ALA A 382 10.48 25.88 -28.69
N ALA A 383 9.66 26.67 -28.00
CA ALA A 383 8.23 26.40 -27.81
C ALA A 383 7.47 26.07 -29.11
N ALA A 384 7.70 26.85 -30.17
CA ALA A 384 7.06 26.62 -31.47
C ALA A 384 7.53 25.32 -32.16
N GLU A 385 8.75 24.90 -31.88
CA GLU A 385 9.31 23.66 -32.42
C GLU A 385 8.77 22.42 -31.70
N ILE A 386 8.45 22.53 -30.39
CA ILE A 386 7.81 21.48 -29.66
C ILE A 386 6.41 21.16 -30.23
N GLU A 387 5.65 22.20 -30.57
CA GLU A 387 4.34 22.02 -31.22
C GLU A 387 4.44 21.32 -32.56
N GLU A 388 5.44 21.69 -33.39
CA GLU A 388 5.66 21.07 -34.70
C GLU A 388 6.12 19.61 -34.56
N VAL A 389 6.98 19.31 -33.59
CA VAL A 389 7.39 17.94 -33.29
C VAL A 389 6.21 17.11 -32.80
N LEU A 390 5.36 17.65 -31.92
CA LEU A 390 4.15 16.95 -31.45
C LEU A 390 3.19 16.67 -32.60
N ARG A 391 2.93 17.65 -33.48
CA ARG A 391 2.09 17.44 -34.69
C ARG A 391 2.60 16.27 -35.51
N ARG A 392 3.88 16.28 -35.82
CA ARG A 392 4.52 15.23 -36.61
C ARG A 392 4.50 13.87 -35.89
N PHE A 393 4.74 13.87 -34.57
CA PHE A 393 4.64 12.66 -33.74
C PHE A 393 3.27 12.05 -33.82
N LEU A 394 2.20 12.84 -33.69
CA LEU A 394 0.82 12.36 -33.73
C LEU A 394 0.48 11.78 -35.11
N ASP A 395 0.90 12.45 -36.21
CA ASP A 395 0.75 11.90 -37.56
C ASP A 395 1.42 10.52 -37.70
N LEU A 396 2.63 10.37 -37.15
CA LEU A 396 3.36 9.10 -37.20
C LEU A 396 2.68 8.03 -36.31
N ALA A 397 2.15 8.42 -35.16
CA ALA A 397 1.49 7.52 -34.25
C ALA A 397 0.22 6.91 -34.87
N GLU A 398 -0.58 7.69 -35.56
CA GLU A 398 -1.77 7.21 -36.27
C GLU A 398 -1.45 6.20 -37.38
N LEU A 399 -0.27 6.26 -37.97
CA LEU A 399 0.15 5.36 -39.04
C LEU A 399 0.91 4.13 -38.55
N ASP A 400 1.31 4.10 -37.28
CA ASP A 400 2.15 3.03 -36.75
C ASP A 400 1.37 1.72 -36.54
N PRO A 401 1.81 0.59 -37.14
CA PRO A 401 1.10 -0.68 -37.07
C PRO A 401 0.99 -1.25 -35.66
N VAL A 402 1.97 -0.97 -34.77
CA VAL A 402 1.96 -1.49 -33.39
C VAL A 402 0.92 -0.76 -32.57
N LEU A 403 0.86 0.57 -32.69
CA LEU A 403 -0.14 1.40 -32.01
C LEU A 403 -1.55 1.14 -32.54
N GLN A 404 -1.70 0.92 -33.83
CA GLN A 404 -2.97 0.50 -34.45
C GLN A 404 -3.42 -0.88 -33.92
N GLN A 405 -2.51 -1.84 -33.81
CA GLN A 405 -2.83 -3.16 -33.22
C GLN A 405 -3.24 -3.02 -31.76
N PHE A 406 -2.57 -2.19 -30.99
CA PHE A 406 -2.91 -1.90 -29.60
C PHE A 406 -4.34 -1.30 -29.48
N GLY A 407 -4.71 -0.40 -30.40
CA GLY A 407 -6.05 0.20 -30.48
C GLY A 407 -7.18 -0.80 -30.84
N ARG A 408 -6.85 -1.90 -31.53
CA ARG A 408 -7.82 -2.95 -31.84
C ARG A 408 -8.17 -3.84 -30.64
N GLU A 409 -7.27 -3.90 -29.68
CA GLU A 409 -7.42 -4.79 -28.52
C GLU A 409 -7.99 -4.08 -27.29
N ARG A 410 -8.12 -2.72 -27.34
CA ARG A 410 -8.42 -1.91 -26.16
C ARG A 410 -9.12 -0.61 -26.51
N GLU A 411 -10.03 -0.21 -25.62
CA GLU A 411 -10.62 1.11 -25.62
C GLU A 411 -9.98 1.93 -24.49
N MET A 412 -9.34 3.04 -24.82
CA MET A 412 -8.80 3.99 -23.84
C MET A 412 -8.48 5.34 -24.50
N CYS A 413 -8.57 6.41 -23.73
CA CYS A 413 -8.18 7.75 -24.12
C CYS A 413 -7.11 8.29 -23.17
N THR A 414 -6.04 8.83 -23.74
CA THR A 414 -4.99 9.52 -22.99
C THR A 414 -5.00 11.00 -23.32
N HIS A 415 -4.84 11.84 -22.32
CA HIS A 415 -4.78 13.29 -22.45
C HIS A 415 -3.49 13.80 -21.82
N TYR A 416 -2.67 14.45 -22.62
CA TYR A 416 -1.42 15.05 -22.20
C TYR A 416 -1.59 16.57 -22.12
N VAL A 417 -1.33 17.14 -20.95
CA VAL A 417 -1.36 18.57 -20.69
C VAL A 417 0.07 19.04 -20.41
N LEU A 418 0.56 19.93 -21.26
CA LEU A 418 1.92 20.44 -21.15
C LEU A 418 1.89 21.89 -20.66
N HIS A 419 2.78 22.19 -19.74
CA HIS A 419 3.04 23.54 -19.26
C HIS A 419 4.39 24.03 -19.80
N GLU A 420 4.46 25.33 -20.10
CA GLU A 420 5.69 25.99 -20.56
C GLU A 420 6.34 25.34 -21.82
N PRO A 421 5.71 25.45 -23.03
CA PRO A 421 4.50 26.20 -23.35
C PRO A 421 3.22 25.43 -23.03
N GLU A 422 2.10 26.13 -22.89
CA GLU A 422 0.78 25.53 -22.74
C GLU A 422 0.34 24.88 -24.05
N LEU A 423 0.38 23.57 -24.08
CA LEU A 423 -0.03 22.71 -25.19
C LEU A 423 -0.76 21.50 -24.65
N GLU A 424 -1.72 21.00 -25.41
CA GLU A 424 -2.43 19.77 -25.06
C GLU A 424 -2.49 18.85 -26.28
N PHE A 425 -2.47 17.54 -26.06
CA PHE A 425 -2.77 16.56 -27.09
C PHE A 425 -3.44 15.32 -26.50
N SER A 426 -4.18 14.61 -27.32
CA SER A 426 -4.87 13.41 -26.90
C SER A 426 -4.64 12.27 -27.88
N MET A 427 -4.66 11.04 -27.35
CA MET A 427 -4.56 9.82 -28.15
C MET A 427 -5.69 8.88 -27.71
N ARG A 428 -6.59 8.56 -28.62
CA ARG A 428 -7.74 7.67 -28.38
C ARG A 428 -7.55 6.37 -29.13
N PHE A 429 -7.48 5.31 -28.37
CA PHE A 429 -7.44 3.92 -28.82
C PHE A 429 -8.85 3.33 -28.73
N GLY A 430 -9.36 2.78 -29.81
CA GLY A 430 -10.70 2.17 -29.84
C GLY A 430 -11.22 2.04 -31.25
N ASP A 431 -12.35 1.34 -31.42
CA ASP A 431 -13.00 1.06 -32.72
C ASP A 431 -12.08 0.47 -33.80
N GLY A 432 -10.93 -0.09 -33.38
CA GLY A 432 -9.92 -0.66 -34.29
C GLY A 432 -8.91 0.33 -34.82
N GLU A 433 -8.89 1.57 -34.35
CA GLU A 433 -8.02 2.64 -34.81
C GLU A 433 -7.42 3.43 -33.64
N LEU A 434 -6.31 4.10 -33.89
CA LEU A 434 -5.77 5.17 -33.05
C LEU A 434 -6.10 6.51 -33.73
N VAL A 435 -6.72 7.41 -32.98
CA VAL A 435 -6.92 8.80 -33.36
C VAL A 435 -6.13 9.67 -32.40
N ALA A 436 -5.25 10.51 -32.94
CA ALA A 436 -4.32 11.33 -32.17
C ALA A 436 -4.36 12.80 -32.64
N ASP A 437 -4.80 13.69 -31.76
CA ASP A 437 -5.03 15.11 -32.09
C ASP A 437 -4.32 16.05 -31.12
N LEU A 438 -3.90 17.22 -31.61
CA LEU A 438 -3.55 18.36 -30.76
C LEU A 438 -4.83 18.95 -30.15
N GLY A 439 -4.81 19.12 -28.82
CA GLY A 439 -5.92 19.64 -28.04
C GLY A 439 -6.54 18.61 -27.10
N PRO A 440 -7.54 19.05 -26.31
CA PRO A 440 -8.21 18.16 -25.38
C PRO A 440 -9.08 17.11 -26.10
N PRO A 441 -9.28 15.94 -25.50
CA PRO A 441 -10.15 14.91 -26.07
C PRO A 441 -11.63 15.35 -26.04
N PRO A 442 -12.46 14.82 -26.97
CA PRO A 442 -13.89 15.18 -27.05
C PRO A 442 -14.73 14.66 -25.87
N SER A 443 -14.20 13.72 -25.10
CA SER A 443 -14.79 13.15 -23.87
C SER A 443 -13.71 13.06 -22.79
N PRO A 444 -14.07 12.96 -21.50
CA PRO A 444 -13.07 12.80 -20.44
C PRO A 444 -12.16 11.61 -20.71
N ALA A 445 -10.85 11.82 -20.58
CA ALA A 445 -9.85 10.78 -20.76
C ALA A 445 -9.73 9.90 -19.52
N GLU A 446 -9.56 8.60 -19.72
CA GLU A 446 -9.30 7.64 -18.64
C GLU A 446 -7.91 7.82 -18.04
N VAL A 447 -6.97 8.39 -18.81
CA VAL A 447 -5.61 8.68 -18.37
C VAL A 447 -5.26 10.12 -18.72
N ARG A 448 -4.93 10.91 -17.71
CA ARG A 448 -4.46 12.28 -17.86
C ARG A 448 -3.04 12.42 -17.33
N LEU A 449 -2.15 12.97 -18.16
CA LEU A 449 -0.76 13.23 -17.80
C LEU A 449 -0.51 14.73 -17.89
N GLU A 450 -0.01 15.34 -16.82
CA GLU A 450 0.36 16.76 -16.79
C GLU A 450 1.84 16.89 -16.47
N THR A 451 2.55 17.66 -17.31
CA THR A 451 3.99 17.85 -17.16
C THR A 451 4.46 19.10 -17.90
N LYS A 452 5.72 19.51 -17.68
CA LYS A 452 6.36 20.51 -18.55
C LYS A 452 6.76 19.88 -19.88
N ALA A 453 6.72 20.67 -20.96
CA ALA A 453 7.09 20.18 -22.27
C ALA A 453 8.56 19.67 -22.34
N GLU A 454 9.47 20.30 -21.59
CA GLU A 454 10.86 19.83 -21.45
C GLU A 454 10.95 18.44 -20.81
N VAL A 455 10.10 18.16 -19.83
CA VAL A 455 10.05 16.85 -19.16
C VAL A 455 9.51 15.79 -20.12
N LEU A 456 8.46 16.11 -20.89
CA LEU A 456 7.95 15.21 -21.93
C LEU A 456 9.02 14.90 -22.98
N ASP A 457 9.72 15.92 -23.52
CA ASP A 457 10.83 15.74 -24.45
C ASP A 457 11.93 14.86 -23.85
N GLY A 458 12.25 15.09 -22.57
CA GLY A 458 13.19 14.25 -21.84
C GLY A 458 12.73 12.80 -21.69
N MET A 459 11.45 12.57 -21.45
CA MET A 459 10.87 11.21 -21.32
C MET A 459 10.88 10.48 -22.66
N PHE A 460 10.44 11.13 -23.73
CA PHE A 460 10.34 10.51 -25.04
C PHE A 460 11.70 10.38 -25.75
N THR A 461 12.69 11.16 -25.35
CA THR A 461 14.09 10.98 -25.81
C THR A 461 14.91 10.03 -24.94
N GLY A 462 14.32 9.47 -23.87
CA GLY A 462 15.00 8.55 -22.96
C GLY A 462 15.94 9.21 -21.94
N ARG A 463 16.04 10.54 -21.91
CA ARG A 463 16.86 11.31 -20.95
C ARG A 463 16.23 11.34 -19.55
N ILE A 464 14.92 11.31 -19.47
CA ILE A 464 14.15 11.31 -18.22
C ILE A 464 13.33 10.02 -18.16
N ASN A 465 13.47 9.29 -17.08
CA ASN A 465 12.62 8.13 -16.84
C ASN A 465 11.23 8.58 -16.38
N ALA A 466 10.16 8.12 -17.05
CA ALA A 466 8.77 8.52 -16.79
C ALA A 466 8.34 8.22 -15.35
N MET A 467 8.71 7.04 -14.81
CA MET A 467 8.44 6.67 -13.41
C MET A 467 9.13 7.64 -12.45
N ARG A 468 10.38 8.00 -12.74
CA ARG A 468 11.12 8.98 -11.95
C ARG A 468 10.47 10.37 -12.04
N ALA A 469 10.01 10.79 -13.21
CA ALA A 469 9.31 12.06 -13.40
C ALA A 469 8.01 12.10 -12.56
N ALA A 470 7.23 11.03 -12.56
CA ALA A 470 6.03 10.92 -11.74
C ALA A 470 6.35 10.96 -10.25
N MET A 471 7.35 10.22 -9.80
CA MET A 471 7.75 10.17 -8.39
C MET A 471 8.38 11.46 -7.87
N THR A 472 8.95 12.29 -8.75
CA THR A 472 9.52 13.59 -8.39
C THR A 472 8.55 14.75 -8.55
N GLY A 473 7.27 14.48 -8.87
CA GLY A 473 6.26 15.51 -9.12
C GLY A 473 6.47 16.32 -10.39
N LYS A 474 7.40 15.91 -11.26
CA LYS A 474 7.61 16.51 -12.60
C LYS A 474 6.57 16.04 -13.62
N LEU A 475 5.93 14.89 -13.35
CA LEU A 475 4.81 14.34 -14.10
C LEU A 475 3.68 14.08 -13.13
N SER A 476 2.54 14.73 -13.31
CA SER A 476 1.31 14.42 -12.60
C SER A 476 0.49 13.43 -13.41
N PHE A 477 -0.11 12.49 -12.71
CA PHE A 477 -0.91 11.44 -13.31
C PHE A 477 -2.32 11.46 -12.71
N GLY A 478 -3.34 11.46 -13.56
CA GLY A 478 -4.74 11.33 -13.20
C GLY A 478 -5.40 10.19 -13.96
N GLY A 479 -6.31 9.46 -13.33
CA GLY A 479 -7.03 8.33 -13.94
C GLY A 479 -6.66 6.96 -13.39
N GLU A 480 -7.07 5.91 -14.07
CA GLU A 480 -6.89 4.52 -13.61
C GLU A 480 -5.43 4.09 -13.70
N ALA A 481 -4.81 3.74 -12.57
CA ALA A 481 -3.42 3.28 -12.49
C ALA A 481 -3.14 2.05 -13.40
N LYS A 482 -4.12 1.16 -13.55
CA LYS A 482 -4.04 0.00 -14.42
C LYS A 482 -3.87 0.38 -15.90
N LEU A 483 -4.51 1.45 -16.35
CA LEU A 483 -4.39 1.94 -17.73
C LEU A 483 -3.06 2.65 -17.96
N ALA A 484 -2.50 3.33 -16.95
CA ALA A 484 -1.17 3.89 -17.02
C ALA A 484 -0.07 2.84 -17.23
N ILE A 485 -0.16 1.72 -16.51
CA ILE A 485 0.74 0.56 -16.69
C ILE A 485 0.57 -0.03 -18.10
N THR A 486 -0.64 0.05 -18.63
CA THR A 486 -0.93 -0.45 -19.97
C THR A 486 -0.25 0.41 -21.07
N ILE A 487 -0.15 1.74 -20.87
CA ILE A 487 0.59 2.65 -21.76
C ILE A 487 2.09 2.31 -21.80
N GLN A 488 2.64 1.82 -20.69
CA GLN A 488 4.04 1.41 -20.65
C GLN A 488 4.38 0.32 -21.67
N LYS A 489 3.40 -0.49 -22.09
CA LYS A 489 3.61 -1.55 -23.10
C LYS A 489 3.92 -0.99 -24.49
N ILE A 490 3.46 0.21 -24.79
CA ILE A 490 3.69 0.92 -26.04
C ILE A 490 4.67 2.10 -25.88
N GLN A 491 5.24 2.27 -24.70
CA GLN A 491 6.12 3.41 -24.40
C GLN A 491 7.33 3.47 -25.32
N ASP A 492 7.94 2.32 -25.61
CA ASP A 492 9.10 2.25 -26.51
C ASP A 492 8.75 2.70 -27.93
N ASP A 493 7.54 2.34 -28.40
CA ASP A 493 7.06 2.76 -29.72
C ASP A 493 6.73 4.25 -29.74
N LEU A 494 6.09 4.78 -28.70
CA LEU A 494 5.87 6.23 -28.56
C LEU A 494 7.19 7.00 -28.54
N CYS A 495 8.18 6.52 -27.79
CA CYS A 495 9.51 7.13 -27.75
C CYS A 495 10.20 7.10 -29.12
N ARG A 496 10.13 5.99 -29.83
CA ARG A 496 10.69 5.85 -31.18
C ARG A 496 10.09 6.86 -32.17
N LEU A 497 8.76 6.94 -32.21
CA LEU A 497 8.04 7.85 -33.12
C LEU A 497 8.29 9.31 -32.77
N TYR A 498 8.36 9.66 -31.52
CA TYR A 498 8.70 11.01 -31.07
C TYR A 498 10.12 11.38 -31.44
N GLN A 499 11.09 10.48 -31.30
CA GLN A 499 12.49 10.71 -31.70
C GLN A 499 12.62 10.88 -33.22
N GLU A 500 11.85 10.12 -34.01
CA GLU A 500 11.78 10.26 -35.45
C GLU A 500 11.27 11.66 -35.86
N ALA A 501 10.12 12.07 -35.29
CA ALA A 501 9.57 13.42 -35.52
C ALA A 501 10.55 14.53 -35.12
N ARG A 502 11.24 14.35 -33.99
CA ARG A 502 12.25 15.28 -33.50
C ARG A 502 13.49 15.37 -34.42
N GLN A 503 13.95 14.25 -34.94
CA GLN A 503 15.08 14.21 -35.88
C GLN A 503 14.74 14.89 -37.20
N GLU A 504 13.54 14.69 -37.75
CA GLU A 504 13.06 15.38 -38.94
C GLU A 504 13.10 16.91 -38.77
N MET A 505 12.65 17.39 -37.58
CA MET A 505 12.65 18.80 -37.22
C MET A 505 14.08 19.38 -37.15
N VAL A 506 14.98 18.70 -36.43
CA VAL A 506 16.38 19.15 -36.28
C VAL A 506 17.12 19.15 -37.61
N SER A 507 16.82 18.18 -38.48
CA SER A 507 17.43 18.12 -39.84
C SER A 507 17.04 19.27 -40.74
N ARG A 508 15.91 19.93 -40.52
CA ARG A 508 15.48 21.13 -41.26
C ARG A 508 16.18 22.40 -40.80
N ARG A 509 16.89 22.38 -39.66
CA ARG A 509 17.72 23.51 -39.18
C ARG A 509 19.09 23.56 -39.83
N SER A 510 19.55 22.42 -40.37
CA SER A 510 20.85 22.30 -41.08
C SER A 510 20.67 22.53 -42.59
#